data_28169ac27e884b09597292316df51116
#
_entry.id   28169ac27e884b09597292316df51116
#
_cell.length_a   1.000
_cell.length_b   1.000
_cell.length_c   1.000
_cell.angle_alpha   90.00
_cell.angle_beta   90.00
_cell.angle_gamma   90.00
#
_symmetry.space_group_name_H-M   'P 1'
#
loop_
_entity.id
_entity.type
_entity.pdbx_description
1 polymer ?
#
loop_
_entity_poly.entity_id
_entity_poly.type
_entity_poly.pdbx_seq_one_letter_code
_entity_poly.pdbx_strand_id
1 'polypeptide(L)'
;MRIKAKAADGVVSVKAGLKHPMLSYDVAKKKGKEANFIVYIVAKVDGKPVYEASTSQFLSKNPFIKFKFKGEAGKELELSWVDLKGKTKSKKAKIK
;
A
#
# COMPACT_ATOMS: atom_id res chain seq x y z
N MET A 1 -8.34 -2.96 3.29
CA MET A 1 -7.31 -3.11 2.23
C MET A 1 -7.71 -4.23 1.28
N ARG A 2 -7.70 -3.96 -0.01
CA ARG A 2 -7.99 -4.94 -1.05
C ARG A 2 -6.74 -5.15 -1.88
N ILE A 3 -6.34 -6.41 -2.08
CA ILE A 3 -5.12 -6.72 -2.84
C ILE A 3 -5.46 -7.77 -3.89
N LYS A 4 -5.07 -7.50 -5.14
CA LYS A 4 -5.12 -8.47 -6.24
C LYS A 4 -3.72 -8.62 -6.80
N ALA A 5 -3.20 -9.83 -6.78
CA ALA A 5 -1.87 -10.14 -7.30
C ALA A 5 -1.98 -11.30 -8.30
N LYS A 6 -1.46 -11.10 -9.50
CA LYS A 6 -1.52 -12.09 -10.57
C LYS A 6 -0.17 -12.22 -11.26
N ALA A 7 0.31 -13.44 -11.40
CA ALA A 7 1.56 -13.75 -12.08
C ALA A 7 1.29 -14.16 -13.53
N ALA A 8 2.10 -13.64 -14.44
CA ALA A 8 2.13 -14.04 -15.84
C ALA A 8 3.53 -13.83 -16.40
N ASP A 9 4.08 -14.84 -17.03
CA ASP A 9 5.41 -14.78 -17.68
C ASP A 9 6.53 -14.30 -16.74
N GLY A 10 6.49 -14.75 -15.49
CA GLY A 10 7.52 -14.41 -14.51
C GLY A 10 7.38 -13.01 -13.89
N VAL A 11 6.27 -12.32 -14.17
CA VAL A 11 5.99 -10.98 -13.63
C VAL A 11 4.68 -11.02 -12.85
N VAL A 12 4.71 -10.48 -11.65
CA VAL A 12 3.52 -10.34 -10.81
C VAL A 12 3.01 -8.90 -10.92
N SER A 13 1.74 -8.76 -11.32
CA SER A 13 1.06 -7.47 -11.34
C SER A 13 0.20 -7.36 -10.09
N VAL A 14 0.36 -6.27 -9.35
CA VAL A 14 -0.39 -6.04 -8.11
C VAL A 14 -1.23 -4.78 -8.23
N LYS A 15 -2.49 -4.89 -7.81
CA LYS A 15 -3.41 -3.77 -7.65
C LYS A 15 -3.91 -3.79 -6.23
N ALA A 16 -3.78 -2.70 -5.51
CA ALA A 16 -4.19 -2.62 -4.12
C ALA A 16 -4.97 -1.35 -3.84
N GLY A 17 -6.11 -1.51 -3.18
CA GLY A 17 -6.88 -0.39 -2.64
C GLY A 17 -6.62 -0.29 -1.15
N LEU A 18 -6.13 0.85 -0.70
CA LEU A 18 -5.84 1.11 0.70
C LEU A 18 -6.98 1.91 1.32
N LYS A 19 -7.37 1.57 2.53
CA LYS A 19 -8.41 2.32 3.25
C LYS A 19 -7.74 3.25 4.25
N HIS A 20 -7.72 4.54 3.92
CA HIS A 20 -7.13 5.56 4.77
C HIS A 20 -7.73 6.92 4.43
N PRO A 21 -8.02 7.77 5.44
CA PRO A 21 -8.62 9.08 5.18
C PRO A 21 -7.70 10.06 4.45
N MET A 22 -6.38 9.87 4.50
CA MET A 22 -5.40 10.70 3.79
C MET A 22 -5.64 12.19 4.01
N LEU A 23 -5.61 12.61 5.28
CA LEU A 23 -5.83 14.01 5.66
C LEU A 23 -4.53 14.80 5.49
N SER A 24 -4.43 15.56 4.39
CA SER A 24 -3.33 16.50 4.18
C SER A 24 -3.38 17.62 5.23
N TYR A 25 -2.29 18.39 5.35
CA TYR A 25 -2.25 19.48 6.31
C TYR A 25 -3.38 20.50 6.08
N ASP A 26 -3.66 20.85 4.82
CA ASP A 26 -4.72 21.80 4.49
C ASP A 26 -6.11 21.25 4.78
N VAL A 27 -6.38 20.02 4.39
CA VAL A 27 -7.68 19.39 4.62
C VAL A 27 -7.93 19.17 6.11
N ALA A 28 -6.91 18.74 6.85
CA ALA A 28 -7.01 18.54 8.29
C ALA A 28 -7.33 19.87 9.01
N LYS A 29 -6.67 20.95 8.62
CA LYS A 29 -6.91 22.28 9.17
C LYS A 29 -8.35 22.74 8.93
N LYS A 30 -8.85 22.55 7.71
CA LYS A 30 -10.24 22.92 7.37
C LYS A 30 -11.27 22.12 8.16
N LYS A 31 -10.99 20.87 8.49
CA LYS A 31 -11.88 19.99 9.23
C LYS A 31 -11.68 20.04 10.74
N GLY A 32 -10.73 20.83 11.23
CA GLY A 32 -10.39 20.89 12.65
C GLY A 32 -9.82 19.59 13.18
N LYS A 33 -9.10 18.83 12.34
CA LYS A 33 -8.48 17.55 12.68
C LYS A 33 -6.98 17.62 12.53
N GLU A 34 -6.28 16.63 13.06
CA GLU A 34 -4.84 16.50 12.86
C GLU A 34 -4.56 15.87 11.48
N ALA A 35 -3.49 16.36 10.83
CA ALA A 35 -3.04 15.77 9.58
C ALA A 35 -2.65 14.32 9.79
N ASN A 36 -3.06 13.44 8.90
CA ASN A 36 -2.64 12.04 8.92
C ASN A 36 -2.77 11.45 7.53
N PHE A 37 -1.69 10.88 7.03
CA PHE A 37 -1.66 10.26 5.71
C PHE A 37 -0.61 9.16 5.70
N ILE A 38 -0.73 8.24 4.75
CA ILE A 38 0.24 7.15 4.59
C ILE A 38 1.56 7.74 4.11
N VAL A 39 2.66 7.41 4.77
CA VAL A 39 4.00 7.92 4.44
C VAL A 39 4.92 6.85 3.85
N TYR A 40 4.58 5.57 4.01
CA TYR A 40 5.42 4.48 3.54
C TYR A 40 4.57 3.25 3.23
N ILE A 41 4.88 2.58 2.13
CA ILE A 41 4.24 1.35 1.71
C ILE A 41 5.34 0.35 1.36
N VAL A 42 5.22 -0.89 1.84
CA VAL A 42 6.13 -1.96 1.51
C VAL A 42 5.37 -3.24 1.19
N ALA A 43 5.79 -3.92 0.14
CA ALA A 43 5.28 -5.24 -0.22
C ALA A 43 6.40 -6.26 -0.07
N LYS A 44 6.12 -7.38 0.59
CA LYS A 44 7.09 -8.44 0.84
C LYS A 44 6.58 -9.78 0.34
N VAL A 45 7.49 -10.60 -0.16
CA VAL A 45 7.24 -12.01 -0.49
C VAL A 45 8.33 -12.82 0.19
N ASP A 46 7.94 -13.83 0.97
CA ASP A 46 8.86 -14.66 1.76
C ASP A 46 9.76 -13.81 2.68
N GLY A 47 9.21 -12.74 3.25
CA GLY A 47 9.94 -11.84 4.14
C GLY A 47 10.89 -10.87 3.45
N LYS A 48 10.98 -10.91 2.12
CA LYS A 48 11.85 -10.02 1.35
C LYS A 48 11.05 -8.91 0.68
N PRO A 49 11.48 -7.65 0.80
CA PRO A 49 10.77 -6.57 0.12
C PRO A 49 10.90 -6.68 -1.39
N VAL A 50 9.75 -6.64 -2.08
CA VAL A 50 9.69 -6.65 -3.56
C VAL A 50 9.25 -5.31 -4.11
N TYR A 51 8.70 -4.44 -3.26
CA TYR A 51 8.28 -3.10 -3.63
C TYR A 51 8.28 -2.21 -2.39
N GLU A 52 8.82 -1.02 -2.51
CA GLU A 52 8.81 0.00 -1.45
C GLU A 52 8.51 1.34 -2.07
N ALA A 53 7.72 2.15 -1.39
CA ALA A 53 7.42 3.51 -1.82
C ALA A 53 7.21 4.43 -0.64
N SER A 54 7.84 5.59 -0.70
CA SER A 54 7.50 6.68 0.20
C SER A 54 6.35 7.46 -0.42
N THR A 55 5.33 7.75 0.37
CA THR A 55 4.14 8.45 -0.09
C THR A 55 3.99 9.77 0.65
N SER A 56 3.06 10.59 0.21
CA SER A 56 2.91 11.94 0.74
C SER A 56 1.44 12.30 0.94
N GLN A 57 1.21 13.49 1.47
CA GLN A 57 -0.11 14.03 1.69
C GLN A 57 -0.94 14.22 0.40
N PHE A 58 -0.31 14.10 -0.77
CA PHE A 58 -0.98 14.36 -2.04
C PHE A 58 -1.77 13.18 -2.60
N LEU A 59 -1.71 12.02 -1.94
CA LEU A 59 -2.56 10.90 -2.34
C LEU A 59 -4.01 11.18 -1.92
N SER A 60 -4.93 10.75 -2.77
CA SER A 60 -6.36 10.87 -2.50
C SER A 60 -6.79 9.95 -1.36
N LYS A 61 -7.96 10.25 -0.77
CA LYS A 61 -8.59 9.37 0.21
C LYS A 61 -8.74 7.96 -0.37
N ASN A 62 -8.45 6.95 0.45
CA ASN A 62 -8.49 5.54 0.04
C ASN A 62 -7.66 5.31 -1.23
N PRO A 63 -6.34 5.53 -1.17
CA PRO A 63 -5.52 5.50 -2.37
C PRO A 63 -5.47 4.13 -3.01
N PHE A 64 -5.34 4.12 -4.33
CA PHE A 64 -5.21 2.92 -5.13
C PHE A 64 -3.82 2.88 -5.73
N ILE A 65 -3.11 1.77 -5.54
CA ILE A 65 -1.74 1.61 -6.05
C ILE A 65 -1.64 0.43 -7.00
N LYS A 66 -0.74 0.54 -7.97
CA LYS A 66 -0.40 -0.51 -8.91
C LYS A 66 1.11 -0.63 -8.99
N PHE A 67 1.61 -1.86 -8.98
CA PHE A 67 3.03 -2.09 -9.21
C PHE A 67 3.25 -3.49 -9.76
N LYS A 68 4.45 -3.72 -10.28
CA LYS A 68 4.87 -5.02 -10.83
C LYS A 68 6.22 -5.39 -10.26
N PHE A 69 6.46 -6.68 -10.10
CA PHE A 69 7.75 -7.20 -9.71
C PHE A 69 7.96 -8.59 -10.30
N LYS A 70 9.20 -9.03 -10.36
CA LYS A 70 9.51 -10.40 -10.82
C LYS A 70 9.12 -11.41 -9.75
N GLY A 71 8.34 -12.42 -10.13
CA GLY A 71 7.89 -13.43 -9.19
C GLY A 71 6.98 -14.46 -9.84
N GLU A 72 6.47 -15.37 -9.02
CA GLU A 72 5.69 -16.51 -9.46
C GLU A 72 4.39 -16.63 -8.69
N ALA A 73 3.42 -17.31 -9.29
CA ALA A 73 2.16 -17.66 -8.64
C ALA A 73 2.39 -18.67 -7.50
N GLY A 74 1.48 -18.72 -6.57
CA GLY A 74 1.50 -19.69 -5.46
C GLY A 74 2.16 -19.17 -4.19
N LYS A 75 2.85 -18.04 -4.25
CA LYS A 75 3.43 -17.40 -3.06
C LYS A 75 2.45 -16.41 -2.46
N GLU A 76 2.73 -16.02 -1.22
CA GLU A 76 1.90 -15.04 -0.51
C GLU A 76 2.61 -13.69 -0.47
N LEU A 77 1.88 -12.65 -0.85
CA LEU A 77 2.34 -11.27 -0.80
C LEU A 77 1.81 -10.60 0.47
N GLU A 78 2.68 -9.95 1.22
CA GLU A 78 2.26 -9.13 2.36
C GLU A 78 2.45 -7.66 2.02
N LEU A 79 1.38 -6.90 2.04
CA LEU A 79 1.41 -5.45 1.81
C LEU A 79 1.16 -4.74 3.14
N SER A 80 2.03 -3.80 3.47
CA SER A 80 1.96 -3.04 4.72
C SER A 80 2.09 -1.55 4.44
N TRP A 81 1.47 -0.73 5.28
CA TRP A 81 1.67 0.71 5.23
C TRP A 81 1.83 1.30 6.64
N VAL A 82 2.48 2.45 6.67
CA VAL A 82 2.67 3.24 7.90
C VAL A 82 2.17 4.64 7.62
N ASP A 83 1.41 5.22 8.54
CA ASP A 83 0.95 6.59 8.41
C ASP A 83 1.76 7.56 9.27
N LEU A 84 1.46 8.86 9.15
CA LEU A 84 2.17 9.93 9.85
C LEU A 84 2.14 9.77 11.37
N LYS A 85 1.08 9.18 11.91
CA LYS A 85 0.94 8.94 13.36
C LYS A 85 1.61 7.64 13.83
N GLY A 86 2.27 6.92 12.93
CA GLY A 86 2.94 5.67 13.25
C GLY A 86 2.03 4.45 13.26
N LYS A 87 0.76 4.60 12.87
CA LYS A 87 -0.14 3.48 12.74
C LYS A 87 0.24 2.63 11.53
N THR A 88 0.25 1.32 11.71
CA THR A 88 0.59 0.38 10.63
C THR A 88 -0.57 -0.56 10.37
N LYS A 89 -0.67 -1.04 9.16
CA LYS A 89 -1.61 -2.08 8.79
C LYS A 89 -0.98 -2.96 7.73
N SER A 90 -1.24 -4.26 7.82
CA SER A 90 -0.75 -5.21 6.81
C SER A 90 -1.84 -6.19 6.44
N LYS A 91 -1.75 -6.70 5.23
CA LYS A 91 -2.64 -7.74 4.73
C LYS A 91 -1.87 -8.64 3.79
N LYS A 92 -2.19 -9.92 3.84
CA LYS A 92 -1.62 -10.92 2.96
C LYS A 92 -2.59 -11.29 1.86
N ALA A 93 -2.05 -11.57 0.68
CA ALA A 93 -2.84 -12.03 -0.45
C ALA A 93 -2.03 -13.04 -1.25
N LYS A 94 -2.70 -14.09 -1.71
CA LYS A 94 -2.04 -15.11 -2.51
C LYS A 94 -1.85 -14.62 -3.95
N ILE A 95 -0.68 -14.84 -4.49
CA ILE A 95 -0.37 -14.54 -5.89
C ILE A 95 -0.98 -15.64 -6.76
N LYS A 96 -1.88 -15.27 -7.61
CA LYS A 96 -2.60 -16.19 -8.51
C LYS A 96 -1.95 -16.29 -9.88
#